data_51db48c9bbf50dc780b18205eb529c09
#
_entry.id   51db48c9bbf50dc780b18205eb529c09
#
_cell.length_a   1.000
_cell.length_b   1.000
_cell.length_c   1.000
_cell.angle_alpha   90.00
_cell.angle_beta   90.00
_cell.angle_gamma   90.00
#
_symmetry.space_group_name_H-M   'P 1'
#
loop_
_entity.id
_entity.type
_entity.pdbx_description
1 polymer ?
#
loop_
_entity_poly.entity_id
_entity_poly.type
_entity_poly.pdbx_seq_one_letter_code
_entity_poly.pdbx_strand_id
1 'polypeptide(L)'
;PKTVRRQRQMCIRDSGKDAVSQIVTFGTMAAKAVVRDVTRALGKPYSLGDRISKMIPFEIGMTLEKAISRQPVLKQAIKDDDEVQEIMNLSFKLEGGIRNIGKHAGGVVIAPGSLADFSPIYFDSDTSSVLTQFDKDDVEKIGLVKFDFLGLRTLTIIDKAIKSINDDLAS
;
A
#
# COMPACT_ATOMS: atom_id res chain seq x y z
N PRO A 1 -2.32 3.39 16.55
CA PRO A 1 -2.20 4.13 17.81
C PRO A 1 -3.54 4.28 18.50
N LYS A 2 -3.55 4.31 19.83
CA LYS A 2 -4.78 4.40 20.63
C LYS A 2 -5.63 5.62 20.26
N THR A 3 -5.02 6.71 19.80
CA THR A 3 -5.70 7.95 19.40
C THR A 3 -6.58 7.78 18.15
N VAL A 4 -6.06 7.15 17.09
CA VAL A 4 -6.81 6.89 15.85
C VAL A 4 -8.02 6.00 16.11
N ARG A 5 -7.85 4.96 16.95
CA ARG A 5 -8.96 4.09 17.35
C ARG A 5 -10.05 4.86 18.12
N ARG A 6 -9.67 5.78 19.01
CA ARG A 6 -10.62 6.62 19.76
C ARG A 6 -11.39 7.56 18.85
N GLN A 7 -10.72 8.21 17.89
CA GLN A 7 -11.35 9.08 16.90
C GLN A 7 -12.37 8.34 16.06
N ARG A 8 -12.02 7.14 15.55
CA ARG A 8 -12.98 6.29 14.83
C ARG A 8 -14.17 5.88 15.69
N GLN A 9 -13.95 5.51 16.96
CA GLN A 9 -15.03 5.20 17.89
C GLN A 9 -15.96 6.40 18.16
N MET A 10 -15.43 7.61 18.18
CA MET A 10 -16.20 8.83 18.27
C MET A 10 -17.09 9.03 17.05
N CYS A 11 -16.54 8.87 15.84
CA CYS A 11 -17.31 8.93 14.60
C CYS A 11 -18.45 7.91 14.57
N ILE A 12 -18.17 6.65 15.00
CA ILE A 12 -19.18 5.58 15.07
C ILE A 12 -20.30 5.96 16.06
N ARG A 13 -19.96 6.53 17.22
CA ARG A 13 -20.94 6.94 18.21
C ARG A 13 -21.86 8.06 17.70
N ASP A 14 -21.28 9.01 16.96
CA ASP A 14 -22.00 10.22 16.53
C ASP A 14 -22.80 9.98 15.24
N SER A 15 -22.33 9.14 14.32
CA SER A 15 -22.92 8.88 13.00
C SER A 15 -23.55 7.50 12.82
N GLY A 16 -23.38 6.60 13.80
CA GLY A 16 -23.83 5.22 13.71
C GLY A 16 -22.79 4.27 13.13
N LYS A 17 -22.89 3.00 13.51
CA LYS A 17 -21.94 1.95 13.12
C LYS A 17 -22.00 1.64 11.63
N ASP A 18 -23.18 1.73 11.03
CA ASP A 18 -23.41 1.38 9.62
C ASP A 18 -23.02 2.49 8.65
N ALA A 19 -22.82 3.71 9.16
CA ALA A 19 -22.39 4.88 8.38
C ALA A 19 -20.87 5.07 8.32
N VAL A 20 -20.10 4.38 9.17
CA VAL A 20 -18.66 4.62 9.33
C VAL A 20 -17.85 3.39 8.99
N SER A 21 -16.88 3.52 8.09
CA SER A 21 -15.98 2.44 7.72
C SER A 21 -14.54 2.92 7.51
N GLN A 22 -13.61 1.98 7.57
CA GLN A 22 -12.26 2.18 7.05
C GLN A 22 -12.25 1.96 5.53
N ILE A 23 -11.25 2.54 4.87
CA ILE A 23 -11.07 2.43 3.43
C ILE A 23 -10.16 1.24 3.11
N VAL A 24 -10.51 0.49 2.09
CA VAL A 24 -9.63 -0.56 1.55
C VAL A 24 -8.40 0.04 0.88
N THR A 25 -7.30 -0.68 0.87
CA THR A 25 -6.14 -0.40 0.03
C THR A 25 -5.80 -1.65 -0.78
N PHE A 26 -5.47 -1.45 -2.04
CA PHE A 26 -4.99 -2.52 -2.92
C PHE A 26 -3.49 -2.39 -3.10
N GLY A 27 -2.76 -3.40 -2.63
CA GLY A 27 -1.34 -3.53 -2.95
C GLY A 27 -1.20 -4.12 -4.34
N THR A 28 -0.57 -3.39 -5.26
CA THR A 28 -0.35 -3.84 -6.63
C THR A 28 1.03 -4.44 -6.83
N MET A 29 1.18 -5.27 -7.85
CA MET A 29 2.45 -5.82 -8.29
C MET A 29 3.25 -4.74 -9.04
N ALA A 30 4.02 -3.94 -8.30
CA ALA A 30 4.94 -2.97 -8.90
C ALA A 30 6.13 -3.66 -9.58
N ALA A 31 6.77 -2.99 -10.55
CA ALA A 31 7.82 -3.53 -11.41
C ALA A 31 8.90 -4.38 -10.70
N LYS A 32 9.45 -3.90 -9.59
CA LYS A 32 10.48 -4.65 -8.83
C LYS A 32 9.91 -5.84 -8.06
N ALA A 33 8.67 -5.71 -7.59
CA ALA A 33 8.01 -6.75 -6.80
C ALA A 33 7.57 -7.90 -7.70
N VAL A 34 6.94 -7.58 -8.84
CA VAL A 34 6.43 -8.61 -9.76
C VAL A 34 7.56 -9.51 -10.28
N VAL A 35 8.72 -8.96 -10.61
CA VAL A 35 9.88 -9.75 -11.06
C VAL A 35 10.33 -10.75 -9.99
N ARG A 36 10.42 -10.33 -8.74
CA ARG A 36 10.79 -11.24 -7.63
C ARG A 36 9.72 -12.29 -7.37
N ASP A 37 8.45 -11.92 -7.43
CA ASP A 37 7.33 -12.83 -7.21
C ASP A 37 7.24 -13.87 -8.32
N VAL A 38 7.41 -13.47 -9.59
CA VAL A 38 7.45 -14.37 -10.75
C VAL A 38 8.66 -15.32 -10.66
N THR A 39 9.86 -14.81 -10.34
CA THR A 39 11.05 -15.62 -10.16
C THR A 39 10.83 -16.72 -9.13
N ARG A 40 10.23 -16.35 -7.99
CA ARG A 40 9.90 -17.32 -6.94
C ARG A 40 8.84 -18.32 -7.36
N ALA A 41 7.80 -17.88 -8.07
CA ALA A 41 6.72 -18.75 -8.55
C ALA A 41 7.20 -19.77 -9.57
N LEU A 42 8.21 -19.41 -10.40
CA LEU A 42 8.87 -20.31 -11.34
C LEU A 42 9.89 -21.25 -10.67
N GLY A 43 10.08 -21.17 -9.36
CA GLY A 43 11.07 -21.98 -8.64
C GLY A 43 12.53 -21.62 -8.96
N LYS A 44 12.78 -20.46 -9.56
CA LYS A 44 14.12 -19.99 -9.90
C LYS A 44 14.86 -19.45 -8.67
N PRO A 45 16.20 -19.42 -8.68
CA PRO A 45 16.99 -18.92 -7.57
C PRO A 45 16.66 -17.46 -7.23
N TYR A 46 16.57 -17.15 -5.93
CA TYR A 46 16.32 -15.79 -5.45
C TYR A 46 17.32 -14.77 -5.99
N SER A 47 18.59 -15.16 -6.12
CA SER A 47 19.66 -14.32 -6.66
C SER A 47 19.38 -13.81 -8.07
N LEU A 48 18.71 -14.61 -8.91
CA LEU A 48 18.33 -14.22 -10.27
C LEU A 48 17.29 -13.11 -10.22
N GLY A 49 16.20 -13.27 -9.47
CA GLY A 49 15.17 -12.24 -9.31
C GLY A 49 15.70 -10.94 -8.67
N ASP A 50 16.61 -11.06 -7.71
CA ASP A 50 17.25 -9.90 -7.09
C ASP A 50 18.18 -9.17 -8.07
N ARG A 51 18.96 -9.90 -8.90
CA ARG A 51 19.78 -9.35 -9.97
C ARG A 51 18.94 -8.55 -10.95
N ILE A 52 17.86 -9.12 -11.49
CA ILE A 52 16.96 -8.45 -12.44
C ILE A 52 16.31 -7.22 -11.77
N SER A 53 15.80 -7.38 -10.57
CA SER A 53 15.14 -6.31 -9.83
C SER A 53 16.06 -5.11 -9.52
N LYS A 54 17.38 -5.33 -9.35
CA LYS A 54 18.38 -4.28 -9.15
C LYS A 54 18.63 -3.46 -10.42
N MET A 55 18.42 -4.04 -11.60
CA MET A 55 18.53 -3.31 -12.89
C MET A 55 17.33 -2.35 -13.10
N ILE A 56 16.22 -2.54 -12.37
CA ILE A 56 15.04 -1.65 -12.43
C ILE A 56 15.29 -0.45 -11.51
N PRO A 57 15.18 0.81 -11.99
CA PRO A 57 15.34 2.00 -11.14
C PRO A 57 14.33 2.04 -10.00
N PHE A 58 14.72 2.63 -8.87
CA PHE A 58 13.80 2.88 -7.76
C PHE A 58 13.18 4.27 -7.92
N GLU A 59 11.99 4.32 -8.50
CA GLU A 59 11.24 5.54 -8.76
C GLU A 59 9.75 5.27 -8.59
N ILE A 60 9.02 6.23 -8.03
CA ILE A 60 7.56 6.13 -7.88
C ILE A 60 6.91 6.09 -9.27
N GLY A 61 6.01 5.12 -9.50
CA GLY A 61 5.37 4.95 -10.80
C GLY A 61 6.26 4.34 -11.89
N MET A 62 7.39 3.71 -11.50
CA MET A 62 8.23 2.95 -12.41
C MET A 62 7.47 1.70 -12.91
N THR A 63 7.45 1.53 -14.23
CA THR A 63 6.92 0.33 -14.89
C THR A 63 8.05 -0.45 -15.55
N LEU A 64 7.81 -1.72 -15.85
CA LEU A 64 8.77 -2.56 -16.59
C LEU A 64 9.11 -1.98 -17.96
N GLU A 65 8.13 -1.44 -18.65
CA GLU A 65 8.31 -0.77 -19.95
C GLU A 65 9.26 0.44 -19.84
N LYS A 66 9.00 1.33 -18.86
CA LYS A 66 9.88 2.47 -18.56
C LYS A 66 11.28 2.02 -18.15
N ALA A 67 11.38 0.94 -17.38
CA ALA A 67 12.68 0.41 -16.95
C ALA A 67 13.50 -0.07 -18.15
N ILE A 68 12.90 -0.83 -19.06
CA ILE A 68 13.60 -1.32 -20.26
C ILE A 68 14.02 -0.18 -21.18
N SER A 69 13.18 0.84 -21.34
CA SER A 69 13.52 2.00 -22.19
C SER A 69 14.68 2.82 -21.64
N ARG A 70 14.82 2.87 -20.30
CA ARG A 70 15.85 3.67 -19.61
C ARG A 70 17.13 2.92 -19.28
N GLN A 71 17.08 1.57 -19.25
CA GLN A 71 18.19 0.72 -18.80
C GLN A 71 18.64 -0.23 -19.91
N PRO A 72 19.68 0.14 -20.69
CA PRO A 72 20.22 -0.72 -21.76
C PRO A 72 20.68 -2.09 -21.24
N VAL A 73 21.21 -2.14 -20.03
CA VAL A 73 21.66 -3.40 -19.38
C VAL A 73 20.50 -4.38 -19.17
N LEU A 74 19.32 -3.89 -18.73
CA LEU A 74 18.13 -4.72 -18.59
C LEU A 74 17.65 -5.23 -19.96
N LYS A 75 17.61 -4.35 -20.94
CA LYS A 75 17.23 -4.70 -22.32
C LYS A 75 18.16 -5.77 -22.92
N GLN A 76 19.46 -5.68 -22.65
CA GLN A 76 20.44 -6.65 -23.12
C GLN A 76 20.28 -7.98 -22.38
N ALA A 77 20.13 -7.96 -21.05
CA ALA A 77 19.92 -9.17 -20.25
C ALA A 77 18.70 -10.00 -20.70
N ILE A 78 17.61 -9.30 -21.12
CA ILE A 78 16.41 -9.97 -21.66
C ILE A 78 16.70 -10.68 -22.99
N LYS A 79 17.65 -10.17 -23.79
CA LYS A 79 18.01 -10.77 -25.08
C LYS A 79 19.00 -11.92 -24.96
N ASP A 80 19.88 -11.85 -23.99
CA ASP A 80 21.02 -12.77 -23.86
C ASP A 80 20.72 -13.99 -22.96
N ASP A 81 19.64 -13.92 -22.17
CA ASP A 81 19.32 -14.92 -21.15
C ASP A 81 17.84 -15.33 -21.22
N ASP A 82 17.56 -16.53 -21.69
CA ASP A 82 16.22 -17.08 -21.87
C ASP A 82 15.43 -17.13 -20.55
N GLU A 83 16.10 -17.37 -19.41
CA GLU A 83 15.44 -17.37 -18.11
C GLU A 83 15.00 -15.95 -17.71
N VAL A 84 15.81 -14.94 -18.00
CA VAL A 84 15.44 -13.53 -17.80
C VAL A 84 14.26 -13.16 -18.70
N GLN A 85 14.30 -13.60 -19.95
CA GLN A 85 13.20 -13.36 -20.91
C GLN A 85 11.88 -13.99 -20.43
N GLU A 86 11.91 -15.24 -19.96
CA GLU A 86 10.74 -15.94 -19.43
C GLU A 86 10.15 -15.17 -18.23
N ILE A 87 10.99 -14.81 -17.26
CA ILE A 87 10.58 -14.05 -16.08
C ILE A 87 9.96 -12.71 -16.47
N MET A 88 10.58 -11.97 -17.38
CA MET A 88 10.11 -10.66 -17.82
C MET A 88 8.79 -10.76 -18.58
N ASN A 89 8.61 -11.75 -19.46
CA ASN A 89 7.37 -11.97 -20.21
C ASN A 89 6.16 -12.23 -19.28
N LEU A 90 6.37 -13.02 -18.23
CA LEU A 90 5.33 -13.25 -17.23
C LEU A 90 5.11 -12.02 -16.34
N SER A 91 6.20 -11.33 -15.98
CA SER A 91 6.12 -10.11 -15.17
C SER A 91 5.31 -9.01 -15.86
N PHE A 92 5.46 -8.83 -17.16
CA PHE A 92 4.63 -7.90 -17.94
C PHE A 92 3.13 -8.18 -17.88
N LYS A 93 2.76 -9.46 -17.87
CA LYS A 93 1.34 -9.87 -17.80
C LYS A 93 0.73 -9.65 -16.41
N LEU A 94 1.55 -9.61 -15.38
CA LEU A 94 1.12 -9.51 -13.99
C LEU A 94 1.35 -8.13 -13.37
N GLU A 95 2.17 -7.28 -14.01
CA GLU A 95 2.44 -5.93 -13.52
C GLU A 95 1.14 -5.13 -13.37
N GLY A 96 0.99 -4.42 -12.26
CA GLY A 96 -0.20 -3.65 -11.93
C GLY A 96 -1.37 -4.47 -11.39
N GLY A 97 -1.31 -5.80 -11.47
CA GLY A 97 -2.32 -6.68 -10.87
C GLY A 97 -2.40 -6.53 -9.36
N ILE A 98 -3.58 -6.76 -8.79
CA ILE A 98 -3.77 -6.70 -7.33
C ILE A 98 -3.09 -7.92 -6.71
N ARG A 99 -2.21 -7.66 -5.74
CA ARG A 99 -1.46 -8.66 -5.01
C ARG A 99 -2.10 -8.97 -3.65
N ASN A 100 -2.53 -7.95 -2.96
CA ASN A 100 -3.12 -8.07 -1.63
C ASN A 100 -4.11 -6.93 -1.35
N ILE A 101 -5.01 -7.22 -0.43
CA ILE A 101 -5.98 -6.27 0.11
C ILE A 101 -5.52 -5.89 1.51
N GLY A 102 -5.54 -4.60 1.82
CA GLY A 102 -5.18 -4.05 3.11
C GLY A 102 -6.17 -3.01 3.59
N LYS A 103 -5.88 -2.43 4.74
CA LYS A 103 -6.64 -1.31 5.31
C LYS A 103 -5.85 -0.02 5.20
N HIS A 104 -6.51 1.06 4.81
CA HIS A 104 -5.89 2.38 4.86
C HIS A 104 -5.48 2.73 6.29
N ALA A 105 -4.25 3.23 6.46
CA ALA A 105 -3.66 3.42 7.80
C ALA A 105 -4.43 4.40 8.69
N GLY A 106 -5.08 5.41 8.11
CA GLY A 106 -5.81 6.46 8.81
C GLY A 106 -7.12 6.87 8.16
N GLY A 107 -7.41 6.40 6.94
CA GLY A 107 -8.60 6.80 6.19
C GLY A 107 -9.89 6.18 6.76
N VAL A 108 -10.83 7.05 7.07
CA VAL A 108 -12.17 6.70 7.52
C VAL A 108 -13.17 7.43 6.65
N VAL A 109 -14.22 6.75 6.24
CA VAL A 109 -15.36 7.32 5.53
C VAL A 109 -16.53 7.40 6.47
N ILE A 110 -17.27 8.52 6.38
CA ILE A 110 -18.54 8.73 7.08
C ILE A 110 -19.59 9.03 6.01
N ALA A 111 -20.54 8.12 5.84
CA ALA A 111 -21.67 8.31 4.93
C ALA A 111 -22.81 9.06 5.63
N PRO A 112 -23.66 9.77 4.87
CA PRO A 112 -24.84 10.46 5.46
C PRO A 112 -25.97 9.49 5.85
N GLY A 113 -25.81 8.19 5.57
CA GLY A 113 -26.74 7.12 5.90
C GLY A 113 -26.00 5.79 5.95
N SER A 114 -26.66 4.68 5.59
CA SER A 114 -25.98 3.41 5.50
C SER A 114 -24.89 3.44 4.43
N LEU A 115 -23.67 3.04 4.78
CA LEU A 115 -22.56 3.03 3.84
C LEU A 115 -22.81 2.11 2.63
N ALA A 116 -23.59 1.04 2.84
CA ALA A 116 -23.95 0.09 1.79
C ALA A 116 -24.78 0.73 0.65
N ASP A 117 -25.41 1.87 0.89
CA ASP A 117 -26.16 2.61 -0.13
C ASP A 117 -25.21 3.37 -1.09
N PHE A 118 -23.96 3.58 -0.70
CA PHE A 118 -22.96 4.36 -1.44
C PHE A 118 -21.81 3.53 -1.98
N SER A 119 -21.41 2.48 -1.26
CA SER A 119 -20.23 1.68 -1.59
C SER A 119 -20.49 0.20 -1.30
N PRO A 120 -20.03 -0.72 -2.17
CA PRO A 120 -19.92 -2.13 -1.80
C PRO A 120 -19.05 -2.26 -0.56
N ILE A 121 -19.37 -3.24 0.27
CA ILE A 121 -18.71 -3.48 1.55
C ILE A 121 -17.88 -4.76 1.48
N TYR A 122 -16.67 -4.71 2.02
CA TYR A 122 -15.79 -5.84 2.25
C TYR A 122 -15.71 -6.15 3.74
N PHE A 123 -15.99 -7.39 4.09
CA PHE A 123 -15.82 -7.88 5.47
C PHE A 123 -14.47 -8.58 5.60
N ASP A 124 -13.60 -8.03 6.42
CA ASP A 124 -12.33 -8.62 6.78
C ASP A 124 -12.54 -9.55 8.00
N SER A 125 -12.51 -10.86 7.76
CA SER A 125 -12.72 -11.90 8.78
C SER A 125 -11.66 -11.88 9.88
N ASP A 126 -10.40 -11.58 9.51
CA ASP A 126 -9.26 -11.63 10.44
C ASP A 126 -9.35 -10.55 11.52
N THR A 127 -9.91 -9.42 11.19
CA THR A 127 -10.07 -8.29 12.12
C THR A 127 -11.52 -7.99 12.49
N SER A 128 -12.47 -8.77 11.97
CA SER A 128 -13.93 -8.55 12.13
C SER A 128 -14.32 -7.09 11.83
N SER A 129 -13.72 -6.52 10.75
CA SER A 129 -13.91 -5.13 10.38
C SER A 129 -14.59 -5.01 9.03
N VAL A 130 -15.44 -3.99 8.92
CA VAL A 130 -16.06 -3.59 7.65
C VAL A 130 -15.19 -2.55 6.98
N LEU A 131 -14.94 -2.72 5.68
CA LEU A 131 -14.18 -1.81 4.83
C LEU A 131 -15.03 -1.45 3.60
N THR A 132 -14.78 -0.28 3.00
CA THR A 132 -15.27 -0.02 1.64
C THR A 132 -14.57 -0.94 0.65
N GLN A 133 -15.24 -1.38 -0.42
CA GLN A 133 -14.55 -2.01 -1.57
C GLN A 133 -13.94 -0.99 -2.52
N PHE A 134 -14.37 0.26 -2.44
CA PHE A 134 -13.74 1.37 -3.13
C PHE A 134 -12.51 1.85 -2.36
N ASP A 135 -11.43 2.09 -3.08
CA ASP A 135 -10.22 2.67 -2.52
C ASP A 135 -10.38 4.19 -2.25
N LYS A 136 -9.29 4.82 -1.79
CA LYS A 136 -9.30 6.23 -1.41
C LYS A 136 -9.73 7.17 -2.56
N ASP A 137 -9.39 6.84 -3.79
CA ASP A 137 -9.64 7.67 -4.97
C ASP A 137 -11.09 7.47 -5.47
N ASP A 138 -11.58 6.24 -5.44
CA ASP A 138 -12.94 5.91 -5.85
C ASP A 138 -13.98 6.37 -4.81
N VAL A 139 -13.67 6.30 -3.52
CA VAL A 139 -14.51 6.86 -2.46
C VAL A 139 -14.76 8.36 -2.65
N GLU A 140 -13.73 9.12 -3.04
CA GLU A 140 -13.87 10.55 -3.32
C GLU A 140 -14.68 10.80 -4.60
N LYS A 141 -14.51 9.99 -5.65
CA LYS A 141 -15.27 10.10 -6.91
C LYS A 141 -16.78 9.90 -6.73
N ILE A 142 -17.19 9.01 -5.82
CA ILE A 142 -18.62 8.80 -5.53
C ILE A 142 -19.21 9.85 -4.58
N GLY A 143 -18.42 10.84 -4.17
CA GLY A 143 -18.84 11.97 -3.36
C GLY A 143 -18.82 11.74 -1.85
N LEU A 144 -18.23 10.66 -1.36
CA LEU A 144 -18.02 10.47 0.07
C LEU A 144 -16.77 11.24 0.54
N VAL A 145 -16.85 11.77 1.76
CA VAL A 145 -15.74 12.49 2.38
C VAL A 145 -14.85 11.52 3.13
N LYS A 146 -13.55 11.57 2.79
CA LYS A 146 -12.51 10.81 3.49
C LYS A 146 -11.90 11.65 4.61
N PHE A 147 -11.88 11.11 5.80
CA PHE A 147 -11.21 11.69 6.96
C PHE A 147 -9.92 10.90 7.27
N ASP A 148 -8.77 11.58 7.20
CA ASP A 148 -7.49 10.95 7.50
C ASP A 148 -7.08 11.18 8.95
N PHE A 149 -7.23 10.14 9.78
CA PHE A 149 -6.79 10.12 11.17
C PHE A 149 -5.42 9.44 11.28
N LEU A 150 -4.37 10.12 10.88
CA LEU A 150 -3.02 9.59 10.94
C LEU A 150 -2.19 10.35 11.97
N GLY A 151 -1.83 9.66 13.06
CA GLY A 151 -0.93 10.19 14.08
C GLY A 151 0.53 9.86 13.79
N LEU A 152 1.39 10.87 13.75
CA LEU A 152 2.82 10.71 13.62
C LEU A 152 3.48 10.63 15.01
N ARG A 153 4.26 9.57 15.26
CA ARG A 153 5.05 9.42 16.49
C ARG A 153 6.34 10.22 16.48
N THR A 154 6.79 10.68 15.32
CA THR A 154 8.09 11.35 15.15
C THR A 154 8.23 12.58 16.04
N LEU A 155 7.22 13.45 16.09
CA LEU A 155 7.25 14.64 16.97
C LEU A 155 7.31 14.28 18.45
N THR A 156 6.60 13.22 18.86
CA THR A 156 6.67 12.73 20.25
C THR A 156 8.05 12.17 20.60
N ILE A 157 8.72 11.53 19.65
CA ILE A 157 10.09 11.02 19.85
C ILE A 157 11.07 12.18 19.99
N ILE A 158 10.95 13.19 19.12
CA ILE A 158 11.78 14.41 19.18
C ILE A 158 11.58 15.14 20.52
N ASP A 159 10.32 15.36 20.93
CA ASP A 159 10.01 16.01 22.21
C ASP A 159 10.61 15.27 23.40
N LYS A 160 10.50 13.92 23.41
CA LYS A 160 11.12 13.10 24.46
C LYS A 160 12.65 13.17 24.46
N ALA A 161 13.26 13.17 23.26
CA ALA A 161 14.71 13.29 23.14
C ALA A 161 15.20 14.66 23.65
N ILE A 162 14.51 15.75 23.29
CA ILE A 162 14.83 17.09 23.77
C ILE A 162 14.69 17.17 25.29
N LYS A 163 13.64 16.63 25.88
CA LYS A 163 13.45 16.59 27.34
C LYS A 163 14.57 15.83 28.02
N SER A 164 14.93 14.64 27.54
CA SER A 164 16.00 13.83 28.09
C SER A 164 17.33 14.59 28.08
N ILE A 165 17.68 15.25 26.97
CA ILE A 165 18.92 16.05 26.85
C ILE A 165 18.90 17.21 27.82
N ASN A 166 17.78 17.91 27.96
CA ASN A 166 17.70 19.05 28.89
C ASN A 166 17.79 18.62 30.36
N ASP A 167 17.23 17.47 30.73
CA ASP A 167 17.31 16.90 32.04
C ASP A 167 18.77 16.51 32.39
N ASP A 168 19.50 15.92 31.44
CA ASP A 168 20.91 15.55 31.56
C ASP A 168 21.82 16.80 31.67
N LEU A 169 21.48 17.90 30.99
CA LEU A 169 22.25 19.16 31.08
C LEU A 169 21.98 19.95 32.39
N ALA A 170 20.84 19.68 33.02
CA ALA A 170 20.46 20.35 34.30
C ALA A 170 20.94 19.62 35.55
N SER A 171 21.44 18.38 35.40
CA SER A 171 22.02 17.55 36.48
C SER A 171 23.53 17.76 36.61
#